data_e5d5fff62d6ce775f5ce9191aa2cdd37
#
_entry.id   e5d5fff62d6ce775f5ce9191aa2cdd37
#
_cell.length_a   1.000
_cell.length_b   1.000
_cell.length_c   1.000
_cell.angle_alpha   90.00
_cell.angle_beta   90.00
_cell.angle_gamma   90.00
#
_symmetry.space_group_name_H-M   'P 1'
#
loop_
_entity.id
_entity.type
_entity.pdbx_description
1 polymer ?
#
loop_
_entity_poly.entity_id
_entity_poly.type
_entity_poly.pdbx_seq_one_letter_code
_entity_poly.pdbx_strand_id
1 'polypeptide(L)'
;MSETGKKKIVITGAAGLVGQNLIPRLTAKGFTDIAAIDKHPTNVKILEQYHPTVRVLHKDLADRSQASDWQSELAGCNAVVIAHAQIGGIEPAEFARNNVEATERLLEAAVQYKVPYVVSVSSSVVNSMAVDNYTETKKAQEALVAASGIKQVVLRPTLMFGWFDRKHMGWLARFMHRVPIFPIPGSGKFLRQPLFAADFCDIIVSSIANETTGTYNITGQERIDYIDLIRAVKQATGAKAHIQKVPYNVFWTLLKINSFFDKNPAFTVGQLKALVTPDIFEVIDWPGIFKVRATPLQEALDITFRDPVYSRVALDF
;
A
#
# COMPACT_ATOMS: atom_id res chain seq x y z
N MET A 1 2.75 -36.37 12.15
CA MET A 1 3.57 -35.54 11.24
C MET A 1 2.64 -35.21 10.10
N SER A 2 2.00 -34.02 10.15
CA SER A 2 1.12 -33.54 9.07
C SER A 2 2.00 -33.23 7.85
N GLU A 3 1.58 -33.70 6.68
CA GLU A 3 2.17 -33.35 5.40
C GLU A 3 2.26 -31.81 5.31
N THR A 4 3.47 -31.27 5.42
CA THR A 4 3.77 -29.92 5.07
C THR A 4 3.80 -29.80 3.55
N GLY A 5 2.62 -29.96 2.92
CA GLY A 5 2.44 -29.59 1.53
C GLY A 5 2.79 -28.12 1.41
N LYS A 6 3.63 -27.76 0.43
CA LYS A 6 3.97 -26.37 0.12
C LYS A 6 2.68 -25.57 -0.05
N LYS A 7 2.39 -24.66 0.88
CA LYS A 7 1.21 -23.79 0.77
C LYS A 7 1.46 -22.75 -0.31
N LYS A 8 0.74 -22.84 -1.40
CA LYS A 8 0.85 -21.93 -2.56
C LYS A 8 0.05 -20.66 -2.30
N ILE A 9 0.68 -19.51 -2.48
CA ILE A 9 0.05 -18.18 -2.39
C ILE A 9 0.18 -17.48 -3.73
N VAL A 10 -0.91 -16.92 -4.22
CA VAL A 10 -0.91 -16.05 -5.40
C VAL A 10 -1.12 -14.60 -4.93
N ILE A 11 -0.25 -13.68 -5.37
CA ILE A 11 -0.31 -12.27 -5.03
C ILE A 11 -0.48 -11.47 -6.33
N THR A 12 -1.52 -10.66 -6.41
CA THR A 12 -1.74 -9.71 -7.52
C THR A 12 -1.36 -8.30 -7.07
N GLY A 13 -0.83 -7.47 -7.98
CA GLY A 13 -0.21 -6.21 -7.59
C GLY A 13 1.08 -6.41 -6.78
N ALA A 14 1.75 -7.53 -7.07
CA ALA A 14 2.88 -8.02 -6.27
C ALA A 14 4.12 -7.11 -6.33
N ALA A 15 4.29 -6.35 -7.40
CA ALA A 15 5.40 -5.41 -7.57
C ALA A 15 5.14 -4.05 -6.90
N GLY A 16 3.96 -3.85 -6.28
CA GLY A 16 3.61 -2.66 -5.50
C GLY A 16 4.15 -2.70 -4.06
N LEU A 17 3.86 -1.62 -3.32
CA LEU A 17 4.31 -1.46 -1.92
C LEU A 17 3.93 -2.66 -1.04
N VAL A 18 2.67 -3.08 -1.08
CA VAL A 18 2.18 -4.19 -0.24
C VAL A 18 2.83 -5.50 -0.66
N GLY A 19 2.83 -5.84 -1.96
CA GLY A 19 3.37 -7.11 -2.43
C GLY A 19 4.85 -7.29 -2.12
N GLN A 20 5.66 -6.27 -2.37
CA GLN A 20 7.10 -6.28 -2.09
C GLN A 20 7.42 -6.41 -0.58
N ASN A 21 6.60 -5.82 0.30
CA ASN A 21 6.74 -5.98 1.75
C ASN A 21 6.18 -7.32 2.26
N LEU A 22 5.20 -7.90 1.56
CA LEU A 22 4.54 -9.14 1.97
C LEU A 22 5.39 -10.39 1.71
N ILE A 23 6.06 -10.44 0.57
CA ILE A 23 6.84 -11.62 0.14
C ILE A 23 7.84 -12.09 1.19
N PRO A 24 8.75 -11.25 1.73
CA PRO A 24 9.71 -11.70 2.73
C PRO A 24 9.04 -12.21 4.01
N ARG A 25 7.87 -11.71 4.37
CA ARG A 25 7.10 -12.15 5.54
C ARG A 25 6.45 -13.50 5.33
N LEU A 26 5.86 -13.72 4.16
CA LEU A 26 5.35 -15.04 3.78
C LEU A 26 6.46 -16.08 3.80
N THR A 27 7.61 -15.77 3.20
CA THR A 27 8.78 -16.66 3.17
C THR A 27 9.28 -16.97 4.57
N ALA A 28 9.38 -15.97 5.46
CA ALA A 28 9.78 -16.16 6.86
C ALA A 28 8.80 -17.05 7.66
N LYS A 29 7.53 -17.13 7.25
CA LYS A 29 6.51 -18.02 7.82
C LYS A 29 6.38 -19.37 7.12
N GLY A 30 7.30 -19.68 6.19
CA GLY A 30 7.37 -20.96 5.51
C GLY A 30 6.48 -21.11 4.27
N PHE A 31 5.86 -20.03 3.79
CA PHE A 31 5.18 -20.01 2.49
C PHE A 31 6.24 -19.83 1.39
N THR A 32 6.65 -20.92 0.76
CA THR A 32 7.75 -20.92 -0.22
C THR A 32 7.29 -21.05 -1.67
N ASP A 33 6.03 -21.42 -1.92
CA ASP A 33 5.43 -21.45 -3.25
C ASP A 33 4.60 -20.17 -3.45
N ILE A 34 5.25 -19.13 -3.97
CA ILE A 34 4.63 -17.82 -4.19
C ILE A 34 4.63 -17.52 -5.68
N ALA A 35 3.43 -17.26 -6.25
CA ALA A 35 3.26 -16.71 -7.59
C ALA A 35 2.88 -15.22 -7.46
N ALA A 36 3.71 -14.37 -8.02
CA ALA A 36 3.61 -12.90 -7.93
C ALA A 36 3.23 -12.33 -9.30
N ILE A 37 2.03 -11.78 -9.42
CA ILE A 37 1.49 -11.27 -10.70
C ILE A 37 1.43 -9.75 -10.63
N ASP A 38 2.04 -9.09 -11.62
CA ASP A 38 1.96 -7.64 -11.77
C ASP A 38 2.15 -7.24 -13.24
N LYS A 39 1.57 -6.11 -13.64
CA LYS A 39 1.70 -5.58 -15.00
C LYS A 39 2.75 -4.49 -15.16
N HIS A 40 3.31 -3.96 -14.05
CA HIS A 40 4.19 -2.81 -14.11
C HIS A 40 5.62 -3.20 -14.55
N PRO A 41 6.08 -2.80 -15.76
CA PRO A 41 7.28 -3.37 -16.38
C PRO A 41 8.59 -3.10 -15.62
N THR A 42 8.68 -1.95 -14.95
CA THR A 42 9.87 -1.57 -14.16
C THR A 42 9.86 -2.24 -12.80
N ASN A 43 8.70 -2.20 -12.09
CA ASN A 43 8.60 -2.73 -10.74
C ASN A 43 8.68 -4.26 -10.70
N VAL A 44 8.24 -4.94 -11.77
CA VAL A 44 8.43 -6.40 -11.92
C VAL A 44 9.91 -6.76 -11.93
N LYS A 45 10.78 -6.00 -12.60
CA LYS A 45 12.24 -6.23 -12.58
C LYS A 45 12.84 -6.01 -11.18
N ILE A 46 12.33 -5.02 -10.44
CA ILE A 46 12.72 -4.81 -9.04
C ILE A 46 12.29 -6.02 -8.20
N LEU A 47 11.06 -6.50 -8.39
CA LEU A 47 10.55 -7.67 -7.71
C LEU A 47 11.43 -8.92 -7.96
N GLU A 48 11.76 -9.21 -9.22
CA GLU A 48 12.64 -10.31 -9.60
C GLU A 48 14.03 -10.19 -8.98
N GLN A 49 14.59 -8.98 -8.96
CA GLN A 49 15.91 -8.72 -8.39
C GLN A 49 15.99 -8.98 -6.89
N TYR A 50 14.97 -8.54 -6.13
CA TYR A 50 14.98 -8.61 -4.67
C TYR A 50 14.32 -9.87 -4.10
N HIS A 51 13.55 -10.60 -4.91
CA HIS A 51 12.87 -11.82 -4.51
C HIS A 51 13.09 -12.96 -5.54
N PRO A 52 14.35 -13.38 -5.77
CA PRO A 52 14.70 -14.30 -6.87
C PRO A 52 14.12 -15.71 -6.72
N THR A 53 13.60 -16.06 -5.56
CA THR A 53 12.96 -17.37 -5.30
C THR A 53 11.47 -17.41 -5.60
N VAL A 54 10.88 -16.24 -5.92
CA VAL A 54 9.45 -16.09 -6.21
C VAL A 54 9.23 -16.24 -7.72
N ARG A 55 8.15 -16.95 -8.07
CA ARG A 55 7.74 -17.04 -9.49
C ARG A 55 6.99 -15.78 -9.88
N VAL A 56 7.65 -14.93 -10.67
CA VAL A 56 7.11 -13.64 -11.12
C VAL A 56 6.47 -13.79 -12.49
N LEU A 57 5.24 -13.26 -12.62
CA LEU A 57 4.48 -13.21 -13.87
C LEU A 57 4.20 -11.75 -14.23
N HIS A 58 4.86 -11.28 -15.28
CA HIS A 58 4.58 -9.95 -15.86
C HIS A 58 3.32 -10.03 -16.73
N LYS A 59 2.14 -9.87 -16.12
CA LYS A 59 0.84 -10.06 -16.77
C LYS A 59 -0.16 -9.00 -16.34
N ASP A 60 -1.01 -8.60 -17.28
CA ASP A 60 -2.15 -7.73 -17.03
C ASP A 60 -3.42 -8.57 -16.84
N LEU A 61 -3.95 -8.56 -15.61
CA LEU A 61 -5.18 -9.30 -15.26
C LEU A 61 -6.40 -8.85 -16.06
N ALA A 62 -6.42 -7.58 -16.49
CA ALA A 62 -7.50 -7.03 -17.28
C ALA A 62 -7.38 -7.36 -18.78
N ASP A 63 -6.30 -7.96 -19.25
CA ASP A 63 -6.11 -8.39 -20.63
C ASP A 63 -6.58 -9.85 -20.84
N ARG A 64 -7.68 -10.02 -21.59
CA ARG A 64 -8.24 -11.34 -21.85
C ARG A 64 -7.29 -12.25 -22.62
N SER A 65 -6.44 -11.70 -23.45
CA SER A 65 -5.49 -12.48 -24.24
C SER A 65 -4.40 -13.14 -23.39
N GLN A 66 -4.17 -12.61 -22.18
CA GLN A 66 -3.17 -13.13 -21.24
C GLN A 66 -3.76 -14.03 -20.13
N ALA A 67 -5.06 -14.31 -20.16
CA ALA A 67 -5.75 -15.03 -19.11
C ALA A 67 -5.18 -16.43 -18.87
N SER A 68 -4.91 -17.21 -19.92
CA SER A 68 -4.35 -18.55 -19.81
C SER A 68 -2.99 -18.60 -19.10
N ASP A 69 -2.23 -17.51 -19.19
CA ASP A 69 -0.85 -17.47 -18.69
C ASP A 69 -0.75 -17.35 -17.17
N TRP A 70 -1.76 -16.74 -16.52
CA TRP A 70 -1.76 -16.54 -15.08
C TRP A 70 -2.82 -17.33 -14.33
N GLN A 71 -3.95 -17.68 -14.99
CA GLN A 71 -5.05 -18.40 -14.32
C GLN A 71 -4.64 -19.77 -13.82
N SER A 72 -3.76 -20.46 -14.54
CA SER A 72 -3.22 -21.79 -14.11
C SER A 72 -2.49 -21.73 -12.77
N GLU A 73 -1.99 -20.54 -12.35
CA GLU A 73 -1.36 -20.37 -11.05
C GLU A 73 -2.34 -20.51 -9.88
N LEU A 74 -3.63 -20.36 -10.15
CA LEU A 74 -4.66 -20.56 -9.12
C LEU A 74 -4.90 -22.05 -8.79
N ALA A 75 -4.44 -22.97 -9.64
CA ALA A 75 -4.56 -24.39 -9.38
C ALA A 75 -3.78 -24.79 -8.12
N GLY A 76 -4.50 -25.40 -7.15
CA GLY A 76 -3.91 -25.82 -5.86
C GLY A 76 -3.46 -24.65 -4.96
N CYS A 77 -3.85 -23.43 -5.26
CA CYS A 77 -3.57 -22.26 -4.44
C CYS A 77 -4.32 -22.33 -3.11
N ASN A 78 -3.66 -22.01 -2.01
CA ASN A 78 -4.25 -21.96 -0.67
C ASN A 78 -4.90 -20.60 -0.38
N ALA A 79 -4.36 -19.52 -0.93
CA ALA A 79 -4.94 -18.20 -0.82
C ALA A 79 -4.51 -17.29 -1.96
N VAL A 80 -5.39 -16.36 -2.31
CA VAL A 80 -5.09 -15.24 -3.21
C VAL A 80 -5.08 -13.94 -2.42
N VAL A 81 -4.03 -13.13 -2.61
CA VAL A 81 -3.95 -11.77 -2.07
C VAL A 81 -4.19 -10.78 -3.21
N ILE A 82 -5.30 -10.06 -3.13
CA ILE A 82 -5.68 -9.02 -4.09
C ILE A 82 -5.07 -7.70 -3.61
N ALA A 83 -3.89 -7.32 -4.12
CA ALA A 83 -3.23 -6.06 -3.77
C ALA A 83 -3.05 -5.13 -4.98
N HIS A 84 -3.56 -5.50 -6.16
CA HIS A 84 -3.54 -4.60 -7.31
C HIS A 84 -4.55 -3.47 -7.16
N ALA A 85 -4.13 -2.27 -7.51
CA ALA A 85 -4.98 -1.09 -7.55
C ALA A 85 -4.39 0.02 -8.43
N GLN A 86 -5.24 0.65 -9.25
CA GLN A 86 -4.98 1.95 -9.83
C GLN A 86 -5.27 3.01 -8.75
N ILE A 87 -4.22 3.68 -8.26
CA ILE A 87 -4.34 4.65 -7.14
C ILE A 87 -4.32 6.10 -7.64
N GLY A 88 -3.68 6.33 -8.79
CA GLY A 88 -3.53 7.64 -9.40
C GLY A 88 -3.81 7.60 -10.89
N GLY A 89 -3.95 8.77 -11.49
CA GLY A 89 -4.34 8.92 -12.89
C GLY A 89 -5.54 9.85 -13.02
N ILE A 90 -5.86 10.24 -14.23
CA ILE A 90 -6.98 11.14 -14.56
C ILE A 90 -8.07 10.42 -15.38
N GLU A 91 -7.74 9.29 -16.01
CA GLU A 91 -8.63 8.58 -16.91
C GLU A 91 -9.53 7.60 -16.14
N PRO A 92 -10.86 7.83 -16.07
CA PRO A 92 -11.79 6.95 -15.33
C PRO A 92 -11.76 5.51 -15.84
N ALA A 93 -11.55 5.31 -17.13
CA ALA A 93 -11.51 3.97 -17.74
C ALA A 93 -10.36 3.11 -17.22
N GLU A 94 -9.22 3.72 -16.88
CA GLU A 94 -8.09 2.99 -16.28
C GLU A 94 -8.41 2.48 -14.89
N PHE A 95 -9.13 3.28 -14.09
CA PHE A 95 -9.59 2.85 -12.76
C PHE A 95 -10.59 1.69 -12.88
N ALA A 96 -11.57 1.79 -13.76
CA ALA A 96 -12.54 0.71 -13.98
C ALA A 96 -11.83 -0.57 -14.44
N ARG A 97 -10.96 -0.46 -15.44
CA ARG A 97 -10.21 -1.59 -16.00
C ARG A 97 -9.30 -2.26 -14.96
N ASN A 98 -8.51 -1.46 -14.24
CA ASN A 98 -7.45 -1.99 -13.36
C ASN A 98 -7.96 -2.41 -11.98
N ASN A 99 -9.03 -1.80 -11.46
CA ASN A 99 -9.59 -2.14 -10.16
C ASN A 99 -10.79 -3.08 -10.27
N VAL A 100 -11.72 -2.83 -11.22
CA VAL A 100 -12.97 -3.60 -11.30
C VAL A 100 -12.82 -4.80 -12.21
N GLU A 101 -12.55 -4.59 -13.52
CA GLU A 101 -12.48 -5.69 -14.49
C GLU A 101 -11.37 -6.70 -14.16
N ALA A 102 -10.20 -6.22 -13.71
CA ALA A 102 -9.10 -7.09 -13.30
C ALA A 102 -9.51 -7.98 -12.11
N THR A 103 -10.23 -7.40 -11.13
CA THR A 103 -10.73 -8.15 -9.97
C THR A 103 -11.82 -9.15 -10.35
N GLU A 104 -12.77 -8.74 -11.19
CA GLU A 104 -13.83 -9.63 -11.68
C GLU A 104 -13.24 -10.89 -12.32
N ARG A 105 -12.30 -10.73 -13.24
CA ARG A 105 -11.64 -11.87 -13.93
C ARG A 105 -10.83 -12.74 -12.97
N LEU A 106 -10.14 -12.11 -12.02
CA LEU A 106 -9.41 -12.87 -11.00
C LEU A 106 -10.36 -13.71 -10.16
N LEU A 107 -11.49 -13.16 -9.74
CA LEU A 107 -12.47 -13.86 -8.91
C LEU A 107 -13.20 -14.97 -9.70
N GLU A 108 -13.57 -14.73 -10.97
CA GLU A 108 -14.10 -15.77 -11.85
C GLU A 108 -13.15 -16.98 -11.93
N ALA A 109 -11.87 -16.70 -12.19
CA ALA A 109 -10.88 -17.76 -12.23
C ALA A 109 -10.66 -18.40 -10.85
N ALA A 110 -10.67 -17.63 -9.77
CA ALA A 110 -10.52 -18.17 -8.40
C ALA A 110 -11.67 -19.13 -8.04
N VAL A 111 -12.91 -18.83 -8.45
CA VAL A 111 -14.06 -19.72 -8.31
C VAL A 111 -13.87 -21.00 -9.15
N GLN A 112 -13.47 -20.84 -10.42
CA GLN A 112 -13.23 -21.97 -11.32
C GLN A 112 -12.18 -22.95 -10.78
N TYR A 113 -11.06 -22.41 -10.23
CA TYR A 113 -9.97 -23.20 -9.66
C TYR A 113 -10.20 -23.58 -8.19
N LYS A 114 -11.38 -23.26 -7.63
CA LYS A 114 -11.77 -23.58 -6.24
C LYS A 114 -10.78 -23.05 -5.20
N VAL A 115 -10.31 -21.81 -5.38
CA VAL A 115 -9.47 -21.12 -4.40
C VAL A 115 -10.22 -21.03 -3.07
N PRO A 116 -9.66 -21.55 -1.96
CA PRO A 116 -10.40 -21.64 -0.71
C PRO A 116 -10.49 -20.31 0.05
N TYR A 117 -9.55 -19.38 -0.18
CA TYR A 117 -9.46 -18.17 0.64
C TYR A 117 -8.92 -16.94 -0.14
N VAL A 118 -9.49 -15.77 0.13
CA VAL A 118 -9.09 -14.49 -0.47
C VAL A 118 -8.79 -13.45 0.62
N VAL A 119 -7.66 -12.77 0.49
CA VAL A 119 -7.35 -11.53 1.22
C VAL A 119 -7.46 -10.36 0.26
N SER A 120 -8.43 -9.49 0.48
CA SER A 120 -8.61 -8.28 -0.34
C SER A 120 -8.04 -7.06 0.35
N VAL A 121 -7.03 -6.45 -0.27
CA VAL A 121 -6.49 -5.16 0.16
C VAL A 121 -7.35 -4.04 -0.44
N SER A 122 -8.21 -3.47 0.39
CA SER A 122 -9.03 -2.32 0.05
C SER A 122 -8.35 -1.00 0.45
N SER A 123 -9.09 0.00 0.89
CA SER A 123 -8.59 1.28 1.37
C SER A 123 -9.58 1.92 2.33
N SER A 124 -9.09 2.70 3.29
CA SER A 124 -9.93 3.50 4.19
C SER A 124 -10.78 4.55 3.44
N VAL A 125 -10.41 4.90 2.21
CA VAL A 125 -11.17 5.86 1.38
C VAL A 125 -12.61 5.42 1.10
N VAL A 126 -12.91 4.11 1.15
CA VAL A 126 -14.28 3.60 0.95
C VAL A 126 -15.26 4.12 2.01
N ASN A 127 -14.74 4.54 3.17
CA ASN A 127 -15.53 5.14 4.25
C ASN A 127 -15.63 6.67 4.12
N SER A 128 -14.97 7.29 3.13
CA SER A 128 -15.01 8.73 2.94
C SER A 128 -16.25 9.18 2.17
N MET A 129 -16.59 10.47 2.31
CA MET A 129 -17.63 11.13 1.50
C MET A 129 -17.10 11.57 0.12
N ALA A 130 -15.84 11.29 -0.18
CA ALA A 130 -15.26 11.65 -1.47
C ALA A 130 -15.89 10.82 -2.59
N VAL A 131 -16.24 11.48 -3.68
CA VAL A 131 -16.73 10.87 -4.91
C VAL A 131 -15.65 11.06 -5.96
N ASP A 132 -14.71 10.13 -6.00
CA ASP A 132 -13.66 10.08 -7.01
C ASP A 132 -13.52 8.66 -7.56
N ASN A 133 -12.85 8.54 -8.71
CA ASN A 133 -12.71 7.27 -9.42
C ASN A 133 -12.05 6.17 -8.57
N TYR A 134 -11.09 6.53 -7.74
CA TYR A 134 -10.43 5.58 -6.86
C TYR A 134 -11.39 5.03 -5.81
N THR A 135 -12.07 5.93 -5.10
CA THR A 135 -13.05 5.57 -4.05
C THR A 135 -14.16 4.68 -4.60
N GLU A 136 -14.77 5.07 -5.71
CA GLU A 136 -15.88 4.31 -6.31
C GLU A 136 -15.44 2.95 -6.83
N THR A 137 -14.28 2.85 -7.47
CA THR A 137 -13.77 1.56 -7.95
C THR A 137 -13.30 0.65 -6.82
N LYS A 138 -12.83 1.19 -5.68
CA LYS A 138 -12.53 0.38 -4.49
C LYS A 138 -13.79 -0.16 -3.84
N LYS A 139 -14.90 0.61 -3.78
CA LYS A 139 -16.21 0.11 -3.33
C LYS A 139 -16.73 -1.02 -4.24
N ALA A 140 -16.62 -0.83 -5.57
CA ALA A 140 -17.02 -1.85 -6.53
C ALA A 140 -16.17 -3.12 -6.38
N GLN A 141 -14.86 -2.99 -6.17
CA GLN A 141 -13.96 -4.12 -5.91
C GLN A 141 -14.38 -4.91 -4.67
N GLU A 142 -14.71 -4.24 -3.56
CA GLU A 142 -15.21 -4.91 -2.34
C GLU A 142 -16.54 -5.65 -2.61
N ALA A 143 -17.44 -5.05 -3.39
CA ALA A 143 -18.71 -5.69 -3.76
C ALA A 143 -18.50 -6.97 -4.57
N LEU A 144 -17.57 -6.96 -5.54
CA LEU A 144 -17.20 -8.16 -6.31
C LEU A 144 -16.63 -9.26 -5.40
N VAL A 145 -15.72 -8.88 -4.50
CA VAL A 145 -15.14 -9.82 -3.55
C VAL A 145 -16.22 -10.43 -2.67
N ALA A 146 -17.16 -9.64 -2.14
CA ALA A 146 -18.29 -10.14 -1.34
C ALA A 146 -19.22 -11.07 -2.13
N ALA A 147 -19.48 -10.77 -3.40
CA ALA A 147 -20.34 -11.56 -4.27
C ALA A 147 -19.71 -12.88 -4.75
N SER A 148 -18.39 -13.05 -4.65
CA SER A 148 -17.67 -14.23 -5.14
C SER A 148 -18.03 -15.53 -4.41
N GLY A 149 -18.55 -15.44 -3.19
CA GLY A 149 -18.84 -16.59 -2.34
C GLY A 149 -17.60 -17.28 -1.75
N ILE A 150 -16.40 -16.81 -2.07
CA ILE A 150 -15.16 -17.34 -1.53
C ILE A 150 -14.97 -16.83 -0.09
N LYS A 151 -14.51 -17.69 0.82
CA LYS A 151 -14.13 -17.28 2.18
C LYS A 151 -13.08 -16.18 2.12
N GLN A 152 -13.29 -15.05 2.84
CA GLN A 152 -12.48 -13.86 2.61
C GLN A 152 -12.32 -12.95 3.82
N VAL A 153 -11.27 -12.14 3.79
CA VAL A 153 -11.10 -10.94 4.61
C VAL A 153 -10.88 -9.71 3.73
N VAL A 154 -11.52 -8.61 4.10
CA VAL A 154 -11.28 -7.29 3.48
C VAL A 154 -10.53 -6.42 4.48
N LEU A 155 -9.34 -5.96 4.10
CA LEU A 155 -8.49 -5.10 4.90
C LEU A 155 -8.45 -3.70 4.28
N ARG A 156 -8.87 -2.68 5.03
CA ARG A 156 -8.93 -1.28 4.60
C ARG A 156 -7.81 -0.48 5.26
N PRO A 157 -6.59 -0.49 4.71
CA PRO A 157 -5.49 0.28 5.28
C PRO A 157 -5.70 1.78 5.10
N THR A 158 -5.14 2.56 6.04
CA THR A 158 -4.89 3.98 5.89
C THR A 158 -3.59 4.23 5.12
N LEU A 159 -3.07 5.46 5.14
CA LEU A 159 -1.81 5.80 4.50
C LEU A 159 -0.66 4.96 5.05
N MET A 160 -0.08 4.14 4.18
CA MET A 160 1.03 3.24 4.51
C MET A 160 2.38 3.84 4.15
N PHE A 161 3.40 3.48 4.93
CA PHE A 161 4.81 3.71 4.64
C PHE A 161 5.63 2.46 4.96
N GLY A 162 6.80 2.33 4.36
CA GLY A 162 7.67 1.17 4.57
C GLY A 162 8.72 1.08 3.47
N TRP A 163 9.36 -0.07 3.34
CA TRP A 163 10.26 -0.33 2.21
C TRP A 163 9.54 -0.09 0.89
N PHE A 164 10.26 0.40 -0.09
CA PHE A 164 9.74 0.70 -1.43
C PHE A 164 8.74 1.88 -1.49
N ASP A 165 8.53 2.62 -0.38
CA ASP A 165 7.64 3.78 -0.39
C ASP A 165 8.21 4.91 -1.26
N ARG A 166 7.53 5.18 -2.35
CA ARG A 166 7.87 6.28 -3.25
C ARG A 166 7.15 7.59 -2.91
N LYS A 167 5.89 7.49 -2.48
CA LYS A 167 4.97 8.65 -2.45
C LYS A 167 4.97 9.40 -1.14
N HIS A 168 4.88 8.71 -0.03
CA HIS A 168 4.59 9.31 1.27
C HIS A 168 5.87 9.66 2.05
N MET A 169 6.22 8.86 3.04
CA MET A 169 7.41 9.12 3.86
C MET A 169 8.69 9.03 3.04
N GLY A 170 8.73 8.14 2.04
CA GLY A 170 9.86 8.03 1.13
C GLY A 170 10.07 9.30 0.30
N TRP A 171 9.00 9.93 -0.19
CA TRP A 171 9.10 11.23 -0.87
C TRP A 171 9.58 12.32 0.08
N LEU A 172 8.99 12.41 1.28
CA LEU A 172 9.39 13.38 2.31
C LEU A 172 10.88 13.25 2.66
N ALA A 173 11.36 12.03 2.87
CA ALA A 173 12.76 11.74 3.15
C ALA A 173 13.68 12.23 2.04
N ARG A 174 13.38 11.88 0.79
CA ARG A 174 14.17 12.31 -0.38
C ARG A 174 14.14 13.83 -0.58
N PHE A 175 13.00 14.47 -0.35
CA PHE A 175 12.87 15.92 -0.43
C PHE A 175 13.72 16.62 0.65
N MET A 176 13.68 16.13 1.91
CA MET A 176 14.49 16.68 3.00
C MET A 176 16.00 16.59 2.75
N HIS A 177 16.47 15.61 1.99
CA HIS A 177 17.90 15.54 1.61
C HIS A 177 18.30 16.54 0.53
N ARG A 178 17.33 17.08 -0.23
CA ARG A 178 17.58 17.98 -1.37
C ARG A 178 17.48 19.47 -1.02
N VAL A 179 16.85 19.79 0.12
CA VAL A 179 16.58 21.18 0.48
C VAL A 179 17.28 21.56 1.79
N PRO A 180 17.79 22.81 1.93
CA PRO A 180 18.35 23.28 3.21
C PRO A 180 17.25 23.59 4.24
N ILE A 181 16.05 23.94 3.77
CA ILE A 181 14.90 24.27 4.63
C ILE A 181 13.70 23.42 4.20
N PHE A 182 13.09 22.75 5.18
CA PHE A 182 11.84 22.01 4.99
C PHE A 182 10.69 22.82 5.59
N PRO A 183 9.79 23.36 4.76
CA PRO A 183 8.72 24.22 5.24
C PRO A 183 7.55 23.41 5.80
N ILE A 184 7.06 23.81 6.98
CA ILE A 184 5.86 23.27 7.62
C ILE A 184 4.74 24.31 7.54
N PRO A 185 3.58 24.02 6.92
CA PRO A 185 2.49 24.97 6.85
C PRO A 185 1.86 25.19 8.24
N GLY A 186 1.68 26.45 8.63
CA GLY A 186 1.06 26.85 9.89
C GLY A 186 1.79 26.33 11.14
N SER A 187 1.04 25.79 12.08
CA SER A 187 1.59 25.24 13.32
C SER A 187 2.27 23.87 13.15
N GLY A 188 1.90 23.15 12.11
CA GLY A 188 2.26 21.73 11.93
C GLY A 188 1.51 20.77 12.85
N LYS A 189 0.55 21.29 13.65
CA LYS A 189 -0.27 20.48 14.56
C LYS A 189 -1.52 19.97 13.88
N PHE A 190 -1.34 19.07 12.95
CA PHE A 190 -2.42 18.30 12.31
C PHE A 190 -2.11 16.83 12.47
N LEU A 191 -3.04 16.10 13.07
CA LEU A 191 -2.84 14.71 13.41
C LEU A 191 -2.76 13.82 12.16
N ARG A 192 -1.88 12.82 12.24
CA ARG A 192 -1.67 11.76 11.26
C ARG A 192 -1.65 10.41 11.96
N GLN A 193 -2.06 9.38 11.24
CA GLN A 193 -2.02 7.98 11.69
C GLN A 193 -1.31 7.12 10.64
N PRO A 194 0.02 7.25 10.50
CA PRO A 194 0.76 6.45 9.53
C PRO A 194 0.75 4.97 9.91
N LEU A 195 0.46 4.11 8.95
CA LEU A 195 0.46 2.67 9.10
C LEU A 195 1.76 2.09 8.53
N PHE A 196 2.47 1.30 9.31
CA PHE A 196 3.66 0.62 8.82
C PHE A 196 3.28 -0.55 7.91
N ALA A 197 3.78 -0.55 6.68
CA ALA A 197 3.45 -1.56 5.67
C ALA A 197 3.87 -2.98 6.11
N ALA A 198 4.90 -3.08 6.93
CA ALA A 198 5.33 -4.35 7.49
C ALA A 198 4.27 -4.97 8.42
N ASP A 199 3.73 -4.17 9.36
CA ASP A 199 2.68 -4.63 10.28
C ASP A 199 1.42 -5.01 9.48
N PHE A 200 1.07 -4.23 8.46
CA PHE A 200 -0.05 -4.57 7.58
C PHE A 200 0.17 -5.89 6.83
N CYS A 201 1.38 -6.15 6.36
CA CYS A 201 1.71 -7.43 5.73
C CYS A 201 1.68 -8.59 6.73
N ASP A 202 2.10 -8.38 7.98
CA ASP A 202 1.98 -9.39 9.03
C ASP A 202 0.51 -9.69 9.36
N ILE A 203 -0.39 -8.70 9.28
CA ILE A 203 -1.85 -8.92 9.36
C ILE A 203 -2.34 -9.80 8.20
N ILE A 204 -1.86 -9.57 6.97
CA ILE A 204 -2.19 -10.41 5.81
C ILE A 204 -1.73 -11.85 6.06
N VAL A 205 -0.49 -12.05 6.51
CA VAL A 205 0.06 -13.37 6.81
C VAL A 205 -0.74 -14.08 7.91
N SER A 206 -1.09 -13.35 8.99
CA SER A 206 -1.95 -13.88 10.06
C SER A 206 -3.33 -14.24 9.53
N SER A 207 -3.92 -13.42 8.68
CA SER A 207 -5.22 -13.69 8.06
C SER A 207 -5.21 -14.96 7.22
N ILE A 208 -4.15 -15.19 6.44
CA ILE A 208 -3.98 -16.41 5.64
C ILE A 208 -3.81 -17.64 6.56
N ALA A 209 -3.01 -17.52 7.61
CA ALA A 209 -2.75 -18.63 8.52
C ALA A 209 -3.98 -19.08 9.32
N ASN A 210 -4.85 -18.14 9.68
CA ASN A 210 -6.02 -18.37 10.52
C ASN A 210 -7.35 -18.34 9.73
N GLU A 211 -7.29 -18.07 8.44
CA GLU A 211 -8.45 -17.87 7.55
C GLU A 211 -9.48 -16.90 8.15
N THR A 212 -8.99 -15.77 8.67
CA THR A 212 -9.80 -14.73 9.30
C THR A 212 -10.84 -14.18 8.32
N THR A 213 -12.07 -13.98 8.77
CA THR A 213 -13.15 -13.42 7.93
C THR A 213 -13.62 -12.08 8.45
N GLY A 214 -14.24 -11.29 7.56
CA GLY A 214 -14.81 -9.98 7.90
C GLY A 214 -14.13 -8.82 7.20
N THR A 215 -14.49 -7.61 7.61
CA THR A 215 -13.95 -6.35 7.06
C THR A 215 -13.36 -5.53 8.19
N TYR A 216 -12.11 -5.11 8.04
CA TYR A 216 -11.38 -4.41 9.10
C TYR A 216 -10.74 -3.13 8.58
N ASN A 217 -10.96 -2.03 9.29
CA ASN A 217 -10.24 -0.78 9.07
C ASN A 217 -8.90 -0.85 9.79
N ILE A 218 -7.80 -0.89 9.05
CA ILE A 218 -6.45 -1.04 9.58
C ILE A 218 -5.75 0.31 9.56
N THR A 219 -5.52 0.86 10.75
CA THR A 219 -4.93 2.18 10.95
C THR A 219 -3.64 2.08 11.73
N GLY A 220 -2.77 3.07 11.64
CA GLY A 220 -1.66 3.20 12.57
C GLY A 220 -2.20 3.30 14.01
N GLN A 221 -1.55 2.65 14.96
CA GLN A 221 -1.95 2.69 16.37
C GLN A 221 -1.61 4.04 17.02
N GLU A 222 -0.58 4.70 16.51
CA GLU A 222 -0.13 5.99 17.02
C GLU A 222 -0.72 7.16 16.23
N ARG A 223 -1.17 8.18 16.96
CA ARG A 223 -1.53 9.49 16.42
C ARG A 223 -0.39 10.45 16.69
N ILE A 224 0.07 11.14 15.67
CA ILE A 224 1.20 12.05 15.77
C ILE A 224 0.92 13.36 15.03
N ASP A 225 1.38 14.49 15.58
CA ASP A 225 1.36 15.77 14.88
C ASP A 225 2.31 15.72 13.66
N TYR A 226 1.89 16.31 12.53
CA TYR A 226 2.67 16.32 11.29
C TYR A 226 4.11 16.83 11.50
N ILE A 227 4.28 17.89 12.30
CA ILE A 227 5.61 18.42 12.59
C ILE A 227 6.51 17.41 13.33
N ASP A 228 5.93 16.61 14.23
CA ASP A 228 6.69 15.62 14.99
C ASP A 228 6.97 14.38 14.11
N LEU A 229 6.04 14.03 13.21
CA LEU A 229 6.29 13.03 12.17
C LEU A 229 7.46 13.44 11.28
N ILE A 230 7.51 14.70 10.83
CA ILE A 230 8.63 15.21 10.01
C ILE A 230 9.96 15.19 10.79
N ARG A 231 9.93 15.49 12.09
CA ARG A 231 11.12 15.37 12.97
C ARG A 231 11.59 13.93 13.08
N ALA A 232 10.66 12.99 13.27
CA ALA A 232 10.96 11.56 13.34
C ALA A 232 11.55 11.03 12.00
N VAL A 233 11.00 11.42 10.85
CA VAL A 233 11.56 11.10 9.53
C VAL A 233 12.96 11.70 9.36
N LYS A 234 13.15 12.96 9.76
CA LYS A 234 14.50 13.59 9.74
C LYS A 234 15.50 12.83 10.58
N GLN A 235 15.13 12.40 11.77
CA GLN A 235 15.98 11.61 12.67
C GLN A 235 16.34 10.25 12.06
N ALA A 236 15.37 9.53 11.52
CA ALA A 236 15.58 8.22 10.91
C ALA A 236 16.48 8.27 9.67
N THR A 237 16.35 9.32 8.85
CA THR A 237 17.09 9.49 7.60
C THR A 237 18.44 10.20 7.76
N GLY A 238 18.68 10.89 8.86
CA GLY A 238 19.85 11.75 9.04
C GLY A 238 19.86 13.01 8.16
N ALA A 239 18.70 13.42 7.63
CA ALA A 239 18.59 14.61 6.79
C ALA A 239 18.99 15.89 7.55
N LYS A 240 19.68 16.83 6.88
CA LYS A 240 20.20 18.06 7.47
C LYS A 240 19.25 19.25 7.37
N ALA A 241 18.14 19.12 6.64
CA ALA A 241 17.19 20.21 6.41
C ALA A 241 16.74 20.85 7.73
N HIS A 242 16.72 22.18 7.77
CA HIS A 242 16.12 22.93 8.88
C HIS A 242 14.59 22.91 8.75
N ILE A 243 13.88 22.49 9.80
CA ILE A 243 12.42 22.47 9.81
C ILE A 243 11.91 23.85 10.19
N GLN A 244 11.27 24.56 9.25
CA GLN A 244 10.80 25.92 9.42
C GLN A 244 9.29 26.00 9.31
N LYS A 245 8.61 26.56 10.31
CA LYS A 245 7.19 26.87 10.22
C LYS A 245 6.96 28.09 9.33
N VAL A 246 6.03 27.97 8.40
CA VAL A 246 5.63 29.05 7.48
C VAL A 246 4.14 29.31 7.68
N PRO A 247 3.70 30.57 7.92
CA PRO A 247 2.27 30.88 8.04
C PRO A 247 1.48 30.32 6.87
N TYR A 248 0.29 29.75 7.14
CA TYR A 248 -0.51 29.09 6.12
C TYR A 248 -0.76 29.97 4.88
N ASN A 249 -1.13 31.22 5.10
CA ASN A 249 -1.42 32.16 4.00
C ASN A 249 -0.19 32.45 3.13
N VAL A 250 1.00 32.55 3.75
CA VAL A 250 2.26 32.72 3.03
C VAL A 250 2.56 31.47 2.20
N PHE A 251 2.44 30.29 2.80
CA PHE A 251 2.65 29.02 2.10
C PHE A 251 1.69 28.86 0.92
N TRP A 252 0.40 29.13 1.15
CA TRP A 252 -0.64 29.11 0.11
C TRP A 252 -0.32 30.07 -1.05
N THR A 253 0.06 31.32 -0.73
CA THR A 253 0.41 32.33 -1.75
C THR A 253 1.61 31.89 -2.59
N LEU A 254 2.65 31.36 -1.96
CA LEU A 254 3.83 30.85 -2.68
C LEU A 254 3.47 29.70 -3.63
N LEU A 255 2.63 28.77 -3.20
CA LEU A 255 2.16 27.69 -4.07
C LEU A 255 1.29 28.21 -5.23
N LYS A 256 0.44 29.20 -4.95
CA LYS A 256 -0.39 29.83 -5.97
C LYS A 256 0.46 30.54 -7.02
N ILE A 257 1.49 31.26 -6.60
CA ILE A 257 2.45 31.92 -7.51
C ILE A 257 3.21 30.83 -8.31
N ASN A 258 3.72 29.80 -7.66
CA ASN A 258 4.43 28.71 -8.35
C ASN A 258 3.57 28.03 -9.41
N SER A 259 2.27 27.87 -9.19
CA SER A 259 1.35 27.26 -10.16
C SER A 259 1.18 28.05 -11.47
N PHE A 260 1.58 29.32 -11.53
CA PHE A 260 1.61 30.09 -12.77
C PHE A 260 2.83 29.78 -13.63
N PHE A 261 3.95 29.37 -12.99
CA PHE A 261 5.22 29.10 -13.67
C PHE A 261 5.44 27.60 -13.92
N ASP A 262 4.90 26.74 -13.07
CA ASP A 262 5.02 25.29 -13.18
C ASP A 262 3.62 24.66 -13.33
N LYS A 263 3.37 24.07 -14.50
CA LYS A 263 2.10 23.39 -14.82
C LYS A 263 1.96 22.04 -14.09
N ASN A 264 3.08 21.45 -13.63
CA ASN A 264 3.12 20.18 -12.91
C ASN A 264 3.89 20.31 -11.58
N PRO A 265 3.45 21.18 -10.66
CA PRO A 265 4.18 21.44 -9.43
C PRO A 265 4.25 20.21 -8.55
N ALA A 266 5.39 19.99 -7.93
CA ALA A 266 5.62 18.87 -6.99
C ALA A 266 4.65 18.89 -5.80
N PHE A 267 4.11 20.07 -5.44
CA PHE A 267 3.12 20.24 -4.38
C PHE A 267 2.11 21.32 -4.74
N THR A 268 0.82 21.01 -4.62
CA THR A 268 -0.28 21.89 -5.06
C THR A 268 -1.03 22.53 -3.88
N VAL A 269 -1.82 23.57 -4.15
CA VAL A 269 -2.73 24.18 -3.18
C VAL A 269 -3.77 23.17 -2.65
N GLY A 270 -4.27 22.29 -3.51
CA GLY A 270 -5.19 21.21 -3.10
C GLY A 270 -4.54 20.25 -2.11
N GLN A 271 -3.31 19.85 -2.38
CA GLN A 271 -2.52 19.01 -1.46
C GLN A 271 -2.20 19.72 -0.16
N LEU A 272 -1.96 21.04 -0.18
CA LEU A 272 -1.80 21.84 1.04
C LEU A 272 -3.07 21.80 1.91
N LYS A 273 -4.24 21.98 1.30
CA LYS A 273 -5.53 21.91 2.01
C LYS A 273 -5.75 20.52 2.63
N ALA A 274 -5.48 19.45 1.88
CA ALA A 274 -5.55 18.08 2.39
C ALA A 274 -4.54 17.84 3.53
N LEU A 275 -3.33 18.39 3.40
CA LEU A 275 -2.29 18.24 4.43
C LEU A 275 -2.66 18.89 5.76
N VAL A 276 -3.32 20.05 5.79
CA VAL A 276 -3.69 20.72 7.05
C VAL A 276 -5.01 20.22 7.64
N THR A 277 -5.78 19.43 6.88
CA THR A 277 -6.98 18.77 7.38
C THR A 277 -6.57 17.55 8.21
N PRO A 278 -7.05 17.39 9.46
CA PRO A 278 -6.77 16.19 10.24
C PRO A 278 -7.25 14.93 9.52
N ASP A 279 -6.40 13.92 9.49
CA ASP A 279 -6.68 12.61 8.89
C ASP A 279 -6.62 11.57 10.01
N ILE A 280 -7.75 11.44 10.72
CA ILE A 280 -7.90 10.61 11.91
C ILE A 280 -8.95 9.56 11.63
N PHE A 281 -8.60 8.32 11.92
CA PHE A 281 -9.47 7.17 11.77
C PHE A 281 -9.71 6.51 13.14
N GLU A 282 -10.79 5.74 13.23
CA GLU A 282 -11.03 4.87 14.36
C GLU A 282 -9.90 3.83 14.45
N VAL A 283 -9.37 3.64 15.66
CA VAL A 283 -8.34 2.65 15.93
C VAL A 283 -9.01 1.40 16.51
N ILE A 284 -8.90 0.30 15.80
CA ILE A 284 -9.29 -1.01 16.32
C ILE A 284 -8.09 -1.73 16.94
N ASP A 285 -8.32 -2.65 17.85
CA ASP A 285 -7.27 -3.51 18.42
C ASP A 285 -6.85 -4.62 17.42
N TRP A 286 -6.31 -4.21 16.25
CA TRP A 286 -5.81 -5.20 15.31
C TRP A 286 -4.61 -5.99 15.83
N PRO A 287 -3.75 -5.47 16.76
CA PRO A 287 -2.73 -6.30 17.40
C PRO A 287 -3.33 -7.49 18.13
N GLY A 288 -4.39 -7.28 18.88
CA GLY A 288 -5.12 -8.34 19.58
C GLY A 288 -5.89 -9.25 18.64
N ILE A 289 -6.58 -8.71 17.62
CA ILE A 289 -7.38 -9.48 16.65
C ILE A 289 -6.49 -10.43 15.82
N PHE A 290 -5.41 -9.90 15.24
CA PHE A 290 -4.56 -10.66 14.31
C PHE A 290 -3.33 -11.29 14.98
N LYS A 291 -3.10 -11.04 16.28
CA LYS A 291 -1.90 -11.47 17.02
C LYS A 291 -0.61 -10.97 16.37
N VAL A 292 -0.62 -9.72 15.94
CA VAL A 292 0.49 -9.03 15.28
C VAL A 292 0.97 -7.89 16.17
N ARG A 293 2.28 -7.74 16.30
CA ARG A 293 2.86 -6.61 17.03
C ARG A 293 2.62 -5.31 16.25
N ALA A 294 2.18 -4.27 16.95
CA ALA A 294 2.24 -2.91 16.42
C ALA A 294 3.66 -2.37 16.62
N THR A 295 4.35 -2.07 15.54
CA THR A 295 5.71 -1.52 15.59
C THR A 295 5.65 -0.04 15.95
N PRO A 296 6.36 0.43 16.99
CA PRO A 296 6.44 1.84 17.32
C PRO A 296 6.93 2.67 16.13
N LEU A 297 6.35 3.87 15.94
CA LEU A 297 6.58 4.69 14.75
C LEU A 297 8.06 4.96 14.48
N GLN A 298 8.85 5.31 15.52
CA GLN A 298 10.27 5.58 15.34
C GLN A 298 11.04 4.33 14.88
N GLU A 299 10.72 3.16 15.45
CA GLU A 299 11.30 1.88 15.04
C GLU A 299 10.94 1.56 13.59
N ALA A 300 9.68 1.75 13.20
CA ALA A 300 9.20 1.54 11.84
C ALA A 300 9.91 2.44 10.80
N LEU A 301 10.15 3.72 11.18
CA LEU A 301 10.92 4.65 10.36
C LEU A 301 12.39 4.23 10.25
N ASP A 302 13.01 3.80 11.36
CA ASP A 302 14.39 3.33 11.35
C ASP A 302 14.54 2.06 10.48
N ILE A 303 13.62 1.09 10.58
CA ILE A 303 13.57 -0.08 9.70
C ILE A 303 13.42 0.36 8.24
N THR A 304 12.54 1.31 7.95
CA THR A 304 12.28 1.77 6.58
C THR A 304 13.50 2.42 5.95
N PHE A 305 14.18 3.31 6.67
CA PHE A 305 15.20 4.19 6.09
C PHE A 305 16.65 3.77 6.35
N ARG A 306 16.89 2.81 7.27
CA ARG A 306 18.24 2.31 7.59
C ARG A 306 18.49 0.88 7.15
N ASP A 307 17.49 0.20 6.58
CA ASP A 307 17.69 -1.13 6.02
C ASP A 307 18.77 -1.08 4.93
N PRO A 308 19.81 -1.95 4.99
CA PRO A 308 20.92 -1.90 4.04
C PRO A 308 20.54 -2.32 2.62
N VAL A 309 19.46 -3.09 2.46
CA VAL A 309 19.01 -3.66 1.19
C VAL A 309 17.92 -2.80 0.56
N TYR A 310 16.81 -2.57 1.29
CA TYR A 310 15.59 -2.02 0.73
C TYR A 310 15.44 -0.50 0.85
N SER A 311 16.17 0.15 1.79
CA SER A 311 16.00 1.59 2.07
C SER A 311 16.30 2.50 0.87
N ARG A 312 17.09 2.02 -0.10
CA ARG A 312 17.49 2.78 -1.29
C ARG A 312 16.64 2.49 -2.52
N VAL A 313 15.72 1.53 -2.42
CA VAL A 313 14.87 1.13 -3.54
C VAL A 313 13.60 1.97 -3.55
N ALA A 314 13.32 2.58 -4.68
CA ALA A 314 12.08 3.31 -4.90
C ALA A 314 11.35 2.69 -6.10
N LEU A 315 10.07 2.35 -5.92
CA LEU A 315 9.25 1.85 -7.01
C LEU A 315 8.96 2.96 -8.02
N ASP A 316 8.74 2.57 -9.27
CA ASP A 316 8.24 3.46 -10.31
C ASP A 316 6.71 3.52 -10.31
N PHE A 317 6.13 4.57 -11.00
CA PHE A 317 4.68 4.78 -11.03
C PHE A 317 4.21 5.09 -12.43
#